data_e075722122dce4a33dcef6b9b0ab74c6
#
_entry.id   e075722122dce4a33dcef6b9b0ab74c6
#
_cell.length_a   1.000
_cell.length_b   1.000
_cell.length_c   1.000
_cell.angle_alpha   90.00
_cell.angle_beta   90.00
_cell.angle_gamma   90.00
#
_symmetry.space_group_name_H-M   'P 1'
#
loop_
_entity.id
_entity.type
_entity.pdbx_description
1 polymer ?
#
loop_
_entity_poly.entity_id
_entity_poly.type
_entity_poly.pdbx_seq_one_letter_code
_entity_poly.pdbx_strand_id
1 'polypeptide(L)'
;MASWDVDTSHSRVGFSVRHFFTPVEGQFDDYDVDLSFDPQAPENGHVRVTIDAASVDTGNDRRDADLRGPSFFEVERFPELSFESDRIERVSDTEFVVHGNLTIRDFTRPIELEVTLLGMRELAGDLQSRGRMVAGFEAAATLDRRDFDVGSGRWAETVVLGPDVTIRILLETRLR
;
A
#
# COMPACT_ATOMS: atom_id res chain seq x y z
N MET A 1 -20.76 -9.25 -4.18
CA MET A 1 -20.10 -7.95 -4.18
C MET A 1 -19.28 -7.80 -5.44
N ALA A 2 -19.20 -6.60 -5.98
CA ALA A 2 -18.46 -6.36 -7.22
C ALA A 2 -16.94 -6.40 -6.97
N SER A 3 -16.22 -7.12 -7.82
CA SER A 3 -14.77 -7.19 -7.82
C SER A 3 -14.20 -6.16 -8.80
N TRP A 4 -13.13 -5.51 -8.39
CA TRP A 4 -12.46 -4.46 -9.15
C TRP A 4 -11.05 -4.89 -9.51
N ASP A 5 -10.72 -4.82 -10.78
CA ASP A 5 -9.35 -5.05 -11.25
C ASP A 5 -8.51 -3.77 -11.08
N VAL A 6 -7.30 -3.92 -10.59
CA VAL A 6 -6.36 -2.80 -10.45
C VAL A 6 -5.54 -2.62 -11.72
N ASP A 7 -5.52 -1.40 -12.24
CA ASP A 7 -4.64 -0.99 -13.33
C ASP A 7 -3.29 -0.58 -12.76
N THR A 8 -2.34 -1.50 -12.74
CA THR A 8 -1.01 -1.30 -12.16
C THR A 8 -0.18 -0.26 -12.89
N SER A 9 -0.48 0.02 -14.17
CA SER A 9 0.21 1.06 -14.95
C SER A 9 -0.16 2.49 -14.51
N HIS A 10 -1.30 2.64 -13.83
CA HIS A 10 -1.79 3.91 -13.30
C HIS A 10 -1.96 3.87 -11.76
N SER A 11 -1.27 2.94 -11.13
CA SER A 11 -1.33 2.75 -9.68
C SER A 11 0.06 2.77 -9.08
N ARG A 12 0.16 3.06 -7.79
CA ARG A 12 1.43 3.12 -7.09
C ARG A 12 1.26 2.70 -5.63
N VAL A 13 2.14 1.83 -5.17
CA VAL A 13 2.32 1.51 -3.76
C VAL A 13 3.63 2.15 -3.30
N GLY A 14 3.52 3.29 -2.62
CA GLY A 14 4.65 4.13 -2.25
C GLY A 14 4.82 4.31 -0.75
N PHE A 15 6.00 4.75 -0.38
CA PHE A 15 6.33 5.08 1.00
C PHE A 15 7.37 6.20 1.04
N SER A 16 7.48 6.86 2.19
CA SER A 16 8.58 7.77 2.49
C SER A 16 9.07 7.60 3.91
N VAL A 17 10.36 7.81 4.11
CA VAL A 17 11.02 7.76 5.41
C VAL A 17 12.09 8.86 5.46
N ARG A 18 12.24 9.48 6.61
CA ARG A 18 13.24 10.54 6.81
C ARG A 18 14.66 9.96 6.89
N HIS A 19 15.57 10.52 6.07
CA HIS A 19 17.02 10.33 6.21
C HIS A 19 17.63 11.66 6.67
N PHE A 20 18.16 11.71 7.88
CA PHE A 20 18.46 12.93 8.61
C PHE A 20 17.26 13.88 8.60
N PHE A 21 17.24 14.88 7.70
CA PHE A 21 16.19 15.92 7.64
C PHE A 21 15.34 15.86 6.35
N THR A 22 15.71 15.00 5.41
CA THR A 22 15.01 14.92 4.12
C THR A 22 14.28 13.59 3.96
N PRO A 23 13.08 13.61 3.37
CA PRO A 23 12.38 12.37 3.07
C PRO A 23 13.04 11.63 1.91
N VAL A 24 13.20 10.32 2.06
CA VAL A 24 13.51 9.40 0.97
C VAL A 24 12.22 8.73 0.56
N GLU A 25 11.88 8.82 -0.70
CA GLU A 25 10.71 8.17 -1.27
C GLU A 25 11.09 6.88 -1.96
N GLY A 26 10.21 5.88 -1.86
CA GLY A 26 10.33 4.61 -2.54
C GLY A 26 8.98 4.06 -2.94
N GLN A 27 9.01 3.00 -3.70
CA GLN A 27 7.83 2.26 -4.13
C GLN A 27 8.13 0.77 -4.26
N PHE A 28 7.08 -0.03 -4.35
CA PHE A 28 7.17 -1.42 -4.74
C PHE A 28 6.57 -1.55 -6.14
N ASP A 29 7.32 -2.17 -7.06
CA ASP A 29 6.94 -2.25 -8.47
C ASP A 29 6.08 -3.47 -8.79
N ASP A 30 6.09 -4.49 -7.91
CA ASP A 30 5.34 -5.73 -8.09
C ASP A 30 4.45 -6.02 -6.89
N TYR A 31 3.15 -5.98 -7.13
CA TYR A 31 2.11 -6.20 -6.12
C TYR A 31 0.81 -6.66 -6.78
N ASP A 32 -0.03 -7.32 -5.99
CA ASP A 32 -1.37 -7.73 -6.36
C ASP A 32 -2.38 -7.17 -5.36
N VAL A 33 -3.54 -6.75 -5.86
CA VAL A 33 -4.63 -6.21 -5.03
C VAL A 33 -5.92 -6.92 -5.40
N ASP A 34 -6.49 -7.62 -4.43
CA ASP A 34 -7.84 -8.17 -4.51
C ASP A 34 -8.79 -7.19 -3.80
N LEU A 35 -9.62 -6.52 -4.57
CA LEU A 35 -10.53 -5.49 -4.10
C LEU A 35 -11.98 -5.81 -4.46
N SER A 36 -12.82 -5.91 -3.45
CA SER A 36 -14.27 -5.88 -3.60
C SER A 36 -14.83 -4.65 -2.88
N PHE A 37 -15.61 -3.87 -3.59
CA PHE A 37 -16.12 -2.61 -3.08
C PHE A 37 -17.47 -2.27 -3.71
N ASP A 38 -18.38 -1.79 -2.87
CA ASP A 38 -19.65 -1.20 -3.28
C ASP A 38 -19.78 0.15 -2.57
N PRO A 39 -19.86 1.27 -3.31
CA PRO A 39 -20.02 2.60 -2.71
C PRO A 39 -21.29 2.75 -1.87
N GLN A 40 -22.33 1.94 -2.15
CA GLN A 40 -23.58 1.96 -1.40
C GLN A 40 -23.52 1.16 -0.10
N ALA A 41 -22.61 0.19 -0.02
CA ALA A 41 -22.41 -0.68 1.14
C ALA A 41 -20.92 -0.97 1.37
N PRO A 42 -20.11 0.07 1.67
CA PRO A 42 -18.66 -0.06 1.80
C PRO A 42 -18.23 -0.98 2.95
N GLU A 43 -19.06 -1.10 3.98
CA GLU A 43 -18.83 -1.97 5.13
C GLU A 43 -18.77 -3.47 4.76
N ASN A 44 -19.33 -3.85 3.61
CA ASN A 44 -19.24 -5.20 3.08
C ASN A 44 -18.00 -5.41 2.18
N GLY A 45 -17.21 -4.36 1.97
CA GLY A 45 -16.03 -4.40 1.14
C GLY A 45 -14.90 -5.21 1.77
N HIS A 46 -13.95 -5.59 0.92
CA HIS A 46 -12.74 -6.30 1.34
C HIS A 46 -11.58 -5.89 0.45
N VAL A 47 -10.41 -5.75 1.05
CA VAL A 47 -9.15 -5.54 0.33
C VAL A 47 -8.06 -6.44 0.89
N ARG A 48 -7.36 -7.12 -0.01
CA ARG A 48 -6.13 -7.84 0.27
C ARG A 48 -5.05 -7.36 -0.67
N VAL A 49 -3.89 -7.06 -0.13
CA VAL A 49 -2.72 -6.64 -0.89
C VAL A 49 -1.58 -7.60 -0.60
N THR A 50 -0.92 -8.08 -1.64
CA THR A 50 0.31 -8.86 -1.55
C THR A 50 1.38 -8.13 -2.35
N ILE A 51 2.53 -7.89 -1.74
CA ILE A 51 3.62 -7.12 -2.32
C ILE A 51 4.87 -7.99 -2.38
N ASP A 52 5.52 -8.06 -3.55
CA ASP A 52 6.84 -8.63 -3.67
C ASP A 52 7.87 -7.69 -3.00
N ALA A 53 8.42 -8.11 -1.87
CA ALA A 53 9.36 -7.31 -1.11
C ALA A 53 10.65 -6.99 -1.91
N ALA A 54 11.07 -7.88 -2.80
CA ALA A 54 12.23 -7.68 -3.66
C ALA A 54 12.02 -6.58 -4.71
N SER A 55 10.77 -6.19 -4.98
CA SER A 55 10.43 -5.15 -5.96
C SER A 55 10.61 -3.73 -5.45
N VAL A 56 11.14 -3.54 -4.25
CA VAL A 56 11.43 -2.21 -3.70
C VAL A 56 12.36 -1.42 -4.60
N ASP A 57 11.98 -0.17 -4.88
CA ASP A 57 12.71 0.75 -5.73
C ASP A 57 12.68 2.16 -5.11
N THR A 58 13.86 2.67 -4.72
CA THR A 58 14.04 4.02 -4.21
C THR A 58 14.84 4.90 -5.18
N GLY A 59 15.13 4.39 -6.39
CA GLY A 59 15.94 5.09 -7.39
C GLY A 59 17.46 5.04 -7.13
N ASN A 60 17.92 4.16 -6.24
CA ASN A 60 19.33 3.98 -5.91
C ASN A 60 19.61 2.49 -5.67
N ASP A 61 20.36 1.86 -6.56
CA ASP A 61 20.59 0.41 -6.56
C ASP A 61 21.27 -0.10 -5.28
N ARG A 62 22.20 0.66 -4.74
CA ARG A 62 22.91 0.29 -3.50
C ARG A 62 21.98 0.32 -2.30
N ARG A 63 21.18 1.37 -2.20
CA ARG A 63 20.17 1.49 -1.14
C ARG A 63 19.10 0.40 -1.26
N ASP A 64 18.64 0.10 -2.47
CA ASP A 64 17.67 -0.95 -2.71
C ASP A 64 18.22 -2.34 -2.36
N ALA A 65 19.51 -2.58 -2.62
CA ALA A 65 20.18 -3.80 -2.18
C ALA A 65 20.23 -3.92 -0.65
N ASP A 66 20.50 -2.83 0.07
CA ASP A 66 20.47 -2.81 1.53
C ASP A 66 19.05 -3.07 2.06
N LEU A 67 18.01 -2.51 1.43
CA LEU A 67 16.61 -2.72 1.81
C LEU A 67 16.16 -4.17 1.63
N ARG A 68 16.70 -4.88 0.65
CA ARG A 68 16.43 -6.32 0.46
C ARG A 68 17.17 -7.20 1.46
N GLY A 69 18.15 -6.66 2.14
CA GLY A 69 19.04 -7.37 3.05
C GLY A 69 18.46 -7.61 4.45
N PRO A 70 19.25 -8.30 5.31
CA PRO A 70 18.80 -8.77 6.63
C PRO A 70 18.41 -7.67 7.60
N SER A 71 19.01 -6.47 7.47
CA SER A 71 18.72 -5.33 8.36
C SER A 71 17.37 -4.67 8.06
N PHE A 72 16.77 -4.96 6.89
CA PHE A 72 15.51 -4.38 6.45
C PHE A 72 14.48 -5.47 6.13
N PHE A 73 14.13 -5.68 4.88
CA PHE A 73 13.06 -6.62 4.52
C PHE A 73 13.50 -8.09 4.56
N GLU A 74 14.79 -8.39 4.39
CA GLU A 74 15.30 -9.76 4.35
C GLU A 74 14.49 -10.63 3.38
N VAL A 75 14.45 -10.21 2.11
CA VAL A 75 13.52 -10.75 1.10
C VAL A 75 13.74 -12.23 0.78
N GLU A 76 14.94 -12.76 1.01
CA GLU A 76 15.23 -14.20 0.83
C GLU A 76 14.47 -15.04 1.85
N ARG A 77 14.24 -14.51 3.04
CA ARG A 77 13.51 -15.17 4.11
C ARG A 77 12.03 -14.81 4.16
N PHE A 78 11.74 -13.54 3.84
CA PHE A 78 10.40 -12.96 3.86
C PHE A 78 10.10 -12.31 2.49
N PRO A 79 9.71 -13.11 1.48
CA PRO A 79 9.58 -12.61 0.11
C PRO A 79 8.39 -11.66 -0.10
N GLU A 80 7.42 -11.65 0.81
CA GLU A 80 6.18 -10.89 0.65
C GLU A 80 5.88 -9.99 1.85
N LEU A 81 5.31 -8.80 1.56
CA LEU A 81 4.53 -8.02 2.50
C LEU A 81 3.06 -8.25 2.19
N SER A 82 2.20 -8.23 3.20
CA SER A 82 0.77 -8.42 2.98
C SER A 82 -0.08 -7.53 3.89
N PHE A 83 -1.21 -7.13 3.37
CA PHE A 83 -2.26 -6.45 4.11
C PHE A 83 -3.60 -7.14 3.85
N GLU A 84 -4.39 -7.31 4.89
CA GLU A 84 -5.76 -7.81 4.77
C GLU A 84 -6.69 -7.00 5.65
N SER A 85 -7.75 -6.46 5.04
CA SER A 85 -8.76 -5.70 5.76
C SER A 85 -9.65 -6.61 6.61
N ASP A 86 -10.03 -6.12 7.76
CA ASP A 86 -11.05 -6.76 8.61
C ASP A 86 -12.32 -5.94 8.73
N ARG A 87 -12.24 -4.62 8.50
CA ARG A 87 -13.39 -3.72 8.57
C ARG A 87 -13.16 -2.46 7.73
N ILE A 88 -14.20 -2.05 7.01
CA ILE A 88 -14.23 -0.76 6.31
C ILE A 88 -15.31 0.12 6.94
N GLU A 89 -14.92 1.32 7.35
CA GLU A 89 -15.76 2.30 7.99
C GLU A 89 -15.96 3.51 7.07
N ARG A 90 -17.21 3.90 6.84
CA ARG A 90 -17.53 5.11 6.11
C ARG A 90 -17.38 6.32 7.02
N VAL A 91 -16.62 7.33 6.59
CA VAL A 91 -16.50 8.63 7.25
C VAL A 91 -17.38 9.66 6.53
N SER A 92 -17.35 9.65 5.19
CA SER A 92 -18.19 10.50 4.34
C SER A 92 -18.49 9.77 3.02
N ASP A 93 -19.08 10.45 2.06
CA ASP A 93 -19.35 9.87 0.73
C ASP A 93 -18.07 9.53 -0.05
N THR A 94 -16.95 10.15 0.31
CA THR A 94 -15.65 9.96 -0.37
C THR A 94 -14.53 9.52 0.56
N GLU A 95 -14.76 9.47 1.86
CA GLU A 95 -13.72 9.13 2.84
C GLU A 95 -14.10 7.88 3.63
N PHE A 96 -13.12 6.99 3.78
CA PHE A 96 -13.25 5.72 4.47
C PHE A 96 -12.03 5.47 5.35
N VAL A 97 -12.20 4.67 6.39
CA VAL A 97 -11.11 4.08 7.15
C VAL A 97 -11.13 2.58 6.94
N VAL A 98 -10.04 2.05 6.41
CA VAL A 98 -9.86 0.61 6.23
C VAL A 98 -8.99 0.09 7.35
N HIS A 99 -9.59 -0.66 8.26
CA HIS A 99 -8.90 -1.36 9.34
C HIS A 99 -8.42 -2.71 8.85
N GLY A 100 -7.21 -3.09 9.19
CA GLY A 100 -6.69 -4.39 8.79
C GLY A 100 -5.35 -4.69 9.44
N ASN A 101 -4.75 -5.78 9.01
CA ASN A 101 -3.50 -6.27 9.54
C ASN A 101 -2.42 -6.22 8.45
N LEU A 102 -1.34 -5.53 8.76
CA LEU A 102 -0.14 -5.46 7.91
C LEU A 102 0.90 -6.43 8.43
N THR A 103 1.43 -7.26 7.54
CA THR A 103 2.54 -8.16 7.82
C THR A 103 3.76 -7.70 7.02
N ILE A 104 4.83 -7.40 7.75
CA ILE A 104 6.17 -7.13 7.18
C ILE A 104 7.14 -8.05 7.91
N ARG A 105 7.96 -8.78 7.16
CA ARG A 105 8.77 -9.87 7.69
C ARG A 105 7.83 -10.91 8.32
N ASP A 106 8.06 -11.27 9.59
CA ASP A 106 7.19 -12.17 10.37
C ASP A 106 6.37 -11.43 11.44
N PHE A 107 6.29 -10.10 11.35
CA PHE A 107 5.53 -9.25 12.27
C PHE A 107 4.21 -8.81 11.64
N THR A 108 3.11 -9.10 12.32
CA THR A 108 1.77 -8.65 11.92
C THR A 108 1.26 -7.64 12.94
N ARG A 109 0.83 -6.48 12.45
CA ARG A 109 0.32 -5.38 13.28
C ARG A 109 -0.96 -4.80 12.68
N PRO A 110 -1.93 -4.42 13.52
CA PRO A 110 -3.09 -3.69 13.04
C PRO A 110 -2.69 -2.30 12.57
N ILE A 111 -3.23 -1.89 11.44
CA ILE A 111 -3.11 -0.54 10.91
C ILE A 111 -4.45 -0.01 10.43
N GLU A 112 -4.56 1.30 10.32
CA GLU A 112 -5.69 2.00 9.74
C GLU A 112 -5.21 2.75 8.50
N LEU A 113 -5.83 2.46 7.35
CA LEU A 113 -5.63 3.21 6.13
C LEU A 113 -6.74 4.27 6.01
N GLU A 114 -6.35 5.53 5.91
CA GLU A 114 -7.25 6.61 5.52
C GLU A 114 -7.40 6.60 4.01
N VAL A 115 -8.59 6.31 3.52
CA VAL A 115 -8.87 6.11 2.11
C VAL A 115 -9.81 7.19 1.59
N THR A 116 -9.43 7.81 0.48
CA THR A 116 -10.24 8.76 -0.25
C THR A 116 -10.62 8.17 -1.62
N LEU A 117 -11.91 8.15 -1.92
CA LEU A 117 -12.40 7.93 -3.28
C LEU A 117 -12.23 9.22 -4.06
N LEU A 118 -11.26 9.24 -4.97
CA LEU A 118 -10.92 10.42 -5.78
C LEU A 118 -11.97 10.72 -6.84
N GLY A 119 -12.63 9.69 -7.32
CA GLY A 119 -13.70 9.77 -8.30
C GLY A 119 -14.11 8.40 -8.78
N MET A 120 -15.33 8.36 -9.34
CA MET A 120 -15.88 7.15 -9.95
C MET A 120 -16.74 7.55 -11.14
N ARG A 121 -16.61 6.82 -12.24
CA ARG A 121 -17.34 7.12 -13.48
C ARG A 121 -17.70 5.85 -14.22
N GLU A 122 -18.91 5.84 -14.77
CA GLU A 122 -19.31 4.84 -15.75
C GLU A 122 -18.57 5.11 -17.09
N LEU A 123 -18.10 4.04 -17.72
CA LEU A 123 -17.42 4.10 -19.00
C LEU A 123 -18.43 3.82 -20.13
N ALA A 124 -18.38 4.65 -21.18
CA ALA A 124 -19.30 4.58 -22.30
C ALA A 124 -18.52 4.59 -23.64
N GLY A 125 -19.19 4.14 -24.72
CA GLY A 125 -18.61 4.11 -26.05
C GLY A 125 -17.38 3.21 -26.14
N ASP A 126 -16.34 3.68 -26.81
CA ASP A 126 -15.11 2.93 -27.05
C ASP A 126 -14.35 2.59 -25.75
N LEU A 127 -14.63 3.31 -24.65
CA LEU A 127 -14.02 3.07 -23.37
C LEU A 127 -14.59 1.85 -22.64
N GLN A 128 -15.77 1.35 -23.04
CA GLN A 128 -16.38 0.17 -22.41
C GLN A 128 -15.53 -1.10 -22.55
N SER A 129 -14.66 -1.17 -23.57
CA SER A 129 -13.70 -2.26 -23.68
C SER A 129 -12.71 -2.35 -22.51
N ARG A 130 -12.57 -1.26 -21.76
CA ARG A 130 -11.70 -1.15 -20.59
C ARG A 130 -12.41 -1.45 -19.26
N GLY A 131 -13.72 -1.74 -19.30
CA GLY A 131 -14.56 -2.00 -18.13
C GLY A 131 -15.85 -1.17 -18.15
N ARG A 132 -16.77 -1.47 -17.21
CA ARG A 132 -18.01 -0.72 -17.07
C ARG A 132 -17.85 0.56 -16.28
N MET A 133 -17.00 0.55 -15.26
CA MET A 133 -16.73 1.69 -14.39
C MET A 133 -15.24 1.81 -14.14
N VAL A 134 -14.79 3.02 -13.87
CA VAL A 134 -13.45 3.34 -13.36
C VAL A 134 -13.59 4.08 -12.03
N ALA A 135 -12.76 3.73 -11.06
CA ALA A 135 -12.65 4.44 -9.79
C ALA A 135 -11.20 4.64 -9.41
N GLY A 136 -10.90 5.80 -8.83
CA GLY A 136 -9.60 6.14 -8.30
C GLY A 136 -9.63 6.26 -6.78
N PHE A 137 -8.61 5.72 -6.12
CA PHE A 137 -8.47 5.76 -4.67
C PHE A 137 -7.09 6.26 -4.27
N GLU A 138 -7.04 7.00 -3.18
CA GLU A 138 -5.81 7.32 -2.46
C GLU A 138 -5.92 6.77 -1.04
N ALA A 139 -4.91 6.03 -0.60
CA ALA A 139 -4.82 5.54 0.77
C ALA A 139 -3.53 6.04 1.42
N ALA A 140 -3.61 6.39 2.70
CA ALA A 140 -2.48 6.87 3.48
C ALA A 140 -2.48 6.26 4.88
N ALA A 141 -1.29 6.00 5.38
CA ALA A 141 -1.06 5.59 6.77
C ALA A 141 0.35 5.98 7.19
N THR A 142 0.55 6.10 8.50
CA THR A 142 1.88 6.24 9.09
C THR A 142 2.09 5.09 10.07
N LEU A 143 3.26 4.44 9.97
CA LEU A 143 3.65 3.36 10.87
C LEU A 143 5.06 3.58 11.40
N ASP A 144 5.37 2.94 12.51
CA ASP A 144 6.72 2.86 13.04
C ASP A 144 7.41 1.61 12.49
N ARG A 145 8.50 1.80 11.72
CA ARG A 145 9.26 0.69 11.13
C ARG A 145 9.79 -0.32 12.15
N ARG A 146 10.01 0.15 13.37
CA ARG A 146 10.54 -0.70 14.46
C ARG A 146 9.54 -1.74 14.95
N ASP A 147 8.25 -1.49 14.79
CA ASP A 147 7.18 -2.46 15.11
C ASP A 147 7.25 -3.71 14.23
N PHE A 148 7.95 -3.61 13.10
CA PHE A 148 8.16 -4.70 12.14
C PHE A 148 9.63 -5.13 12.04
N ASP A 149 10.47 -4.66 12.94
CA ASP A 149 11.91 -4.92 12.94
C ASP A 149 12.60 -4.57 11.60
N VAL A 150 12.13 -3.51 10.95
CA VAL A 150 12.71 -2.97 9.71
C VAL A 150 13.73 -1.89 10.07
N GLY A 151 14.99 -2.12 9.69
CA GLY A 151 16.12 -1.28 10.07
C GLY A 151 16.70 -1.65 11.42
N SER A 152 17.32 -2.80 11.50
CA SER A 152 18.00 -3.32 12.69
C SER A 152 19.50 -2.99 12.71
N GLY A 153 20.18 -3.36 13.78
CA GLY A 153 21.62 -3.09 13.96
C GLY A 153 21.89 -1.59 14.03
N ARG A 154 22.82 -1.10 13.21
CA ARG A 154 23.15 0.34 13.14
C ARG A 154 21.97 1.23 12.75
N TRP A 155 20.94 0.67 12.11
CA TRP A 155 19.75 1.38 11.68
C TRP A 155 18.65 1.44 12.73
N ALA A 156 18.82 0.78 13.88
CA ALA A 156 17.86 0.80 14.98
C ALA A 156 17.72 2.18 15.61
N GLU A 157 18.78 3.00 15.55
CA GLU A 157 18.73 4.39 15.99
C GLU A 157 17.98 5.26 14.98
N THR A 158 17.33 6.31 15.49
CA THR A 158 16.39 7.12 14.70
C THR A 158 16.94 8.49 14.28
N VAL A 159 18.21 8.76 14.53
CA VAL A 159 18.87 10.03 14.14
C VAL A 159 19.08 10.09 12.63
N VAL A 160 19.65 9.04 12.06
CA VAL A 160 19.92 8.96 10.60
C VAL A 160 18.67 8.54 9.86
N LEU A 161 18.04 7.43 10.29
CA LEU A 161 16.83 6.90 9.70
C LEU A 161 15.66 7.08 10.65
N GLY A 162 14.67 7.88 10.26
CA GLY A 162 13.50 8.15 11.09
C GLY A 162 12.68 6.90 11.38
N PRO A 163 11.94 6.90 12.51
CA PRO A 163 11.11 5.76 12.89
C PRO A 163 9.83 5.68 12.06
N ASP A 164 9.28 6.82 11.65
CA ASP A 164 8.00 6.90 10.97
C ASP A 164 8.14 6.67 9.47
N VAL A 165 7.36 5.75 8.96
CA VAL A 165 7.20 5.50 7.53
C VAL A 165 5.80 5.93 7.14
N THR A 166 5.70 6.86 6.20
CA THR A 166 4.44 7.26 5.60
C THR A 166 4.16 6.38 4.38
N ILE A 167 3.01 5.71 4.39
CA ILE A 167 2.53 4.93 3.26
C ILE A 167 1.58 5.80 2.45
N ARG A 168 1.73 5.78 1.14
CA ARG A 168 0.82 6.41 0.20
C ARG A 168 0.56 5.50 -0.98
N ILE A 169 -0.69 5.14 -1.17
CA ILE A 169 -1.13 4.24 -2.22
C ILE A 169 -2.10 4.99 -3.13
N LEU A 170 -1.86 4.90 -4.42
CA LEU A 170 -2.76 5.41 -5.46
C LEU A 170 -3.22 4.23 -6.30
N LEU A 171 -4.52 4.04 -6.42
CA LEU A 171 -5.09 2.97 -7.23
C LEU A 171 -6.05 3.52 -8.27
N GLU A 172 -5.86 3.14 -9.52
CA GLU A 172 -6.88 3.19 -10.55
C GLU A 172 -7.46 1.78 -10.70
N THR A 173 -8.78 1.67 -10.60
CA THR A 173 -9.47 0.39 -10.58
C THR A 173 -10.59 0.36 -11.61
N ARG A 174 -10.91 -0.84 -12.09
CA ARG A 174 -11.93 -1.05 -13.12
C ARG A 174 -12.88 -2.16 -12.73
N LEU A 175 -14.17 -1.87 -12.81
CA LEU A 175 -15.24 -2.85 -12.69
C LEU A 175 -15.57 -3.39 -14.08
N ARG A 176 -15.43 -4.68 -14.26
CA ARG A 176 -15.77 -5.37 -15.52
C ARG A 176 -17.21 -5.87 -15.55
#